data_6e76f6c52ab292a9eacf75743115cbe3
#
_entry.id   6e76f6c52ab292a9eacf75743115cbe3
#
_cell.length_a   1.000
_cell.length_b   1.000
_cell.length_c   1.000
_cell.angle_alpha   90.00
_cell.angle_beta   90.00
_cell.angle_gamma   90.00
#
_symmetry.space_group_name_H-M   'P 1'
#
loop_
_entity.id
_entity.type
_entity.pdbx_description
1 polymer ?
#
loop_
_entity_poly.entity_id
_entity_poly.type
_entity_poly.pdbx_seq_one_letter_code
_entity_poly.pdbx_strand_id
1 'polypeptide(L)'
;MPSVLRVCPVCRNYDSSRIKKIGTLKPTFPFKKNQPPKFELVECGICKTIYQTPLPSDQILQELYVDTVQFTSEAYVGERSKSVVEYFTSCARNMMKHMDKSSGIKVLEIGSGLSWMCNAVKGIDPQSHTIAQDITPECVDICKWVDNYIVGSVEENYGIIKKAGPYDIISITHVIEHLNYPVDFLIQLVPLLSEKGIIFITAPYQPPNWKNAKNDIEVWQKWSYNHVPGHLQYLSKDSVNAISRITGLEILSYDNQHDGGSAFELMLGKED
;
A
#
# COMPACT_ATOMS: atom_id res chain seq x y z
N MET A 1 21.15 6.95 23.70
CA MET A 1 20.75 5.52 23.74
C MET A 1 20.92 4.98 22.34
N PRO A 2 21.48 3.77 22.13
CA PRO A 2 21.46 3.18 20.80
C PRO A 2 20.00 3.03 20.34
N SER A 3 19.70 3.48 19.14
CA SER A 3 18.37 3.33 18.55
C SER A 3 18.03 1.84 18.49
N VAL A 4 16.94 1.44 19.13
CA VAL A 4 16.46 0.06 19.02
C VAL A 4 16.13 -0.16 17.56
N LEU A 5 16.88 -1.03 16.89
CA LEU A 5 16.63 -1.40 15.50
C LEU A 5 15.21 -2.02 15.39
N ARG A 6 14.42 -1.49 14.49
CA ARG A 6 13.11 -2.06 14.15
C ARG A 6 13.32 -3.48 13.60
N VAL A 7 12.54 -4.44 14.07
CA VAL A 7 12.41 -5.77 13.46
C VAL A 7 11.94 -5.63 12.01
N CYS A 8 12.43 -6.48 11.12
CA CYS A 8 11.99 -6.45 9.72
C CYS A 8 10.46 -6.58 9.63
N PRO A 9 9.75 -5.63 8.99
CA PRO A 9 8.29 -5.61 8.97
C PRO A 9 7.67 -6.76 8.17
N VAL A 10 8.45 -7.47 7.36
CA VAL A 10 7.99 -8.59 6.53
C VAL A 10 8.36 -9.93 7.15
N CYS A 11 9.64 -10.28 7.22
CA CYS A 11 10.06 -11.61 7.69
C CYS A 11 10.36 -11.68 9.19
N ARG A 12 10.16 -10.57 9.91
CA ARG A 12 10.38 -10.45 11.37
C ARG A 12 11.82 -10.78 11.82
N ASN A 13 12.79 -10.67 10.90
CA ASN A 13 14.19 -10.81 11.27
C ASN A 13 14.60 -9.77 12.32
N TYR A 14 15.13 -10.24 13.44
CA TYR A 14 15.66 -9.42 14.54
C TYR A 14 17.20 -9.49 14.65
N ASP A 15 17.85 -10.35 13.86
CA ASP A 15 19.30 -10.48 13.84
C ASP A 15 19.93 -9.26 13.16
N SER A 16 20.52 -8.39 13.97
CA SER A 16 21.15 -7.16 13.48
C SER A 16 22.34 -7.41 12.54
N SER A 17 23.00 -8.59 12.64
CA SER A 17 24.09 -8.95 11.73
C SER A 17 23.63 -9.16 10.29
N ARG A 18 22.32 -9.37 10.10
CA ARG A 18 21.65 -9.53 8.82
C ARG A 18 20.89 -8.28 8.37
N ILE A 19 21.19 -7.14 8.97
CA ILE A 19 20.58 -5.85 8.58
C ILE A 19 21.68 -4.96 8.03
N LYS A 20 21.57 -4.59 6.76
CA LYS A 20 22.51 -3.70 6.09
C LYS A 20 21.99 -2.26 6.16
N LYS A 21 22.78 -1.36 6.75
CA LYS A 21 22.49 0.07 6.70
C LYS A 21 22.78 0.61 5.29
N ILE A 22 21.80 1.34 4.72
CA ILE A 22 21.94 2.08 3.46
C ILE A 22 22.39 3.51 3.76
N GLY A 23 21.73 4.19 4.70
CA GLY A 23 22.11 5.54 5.11
C GLY A 23 21.04 6.21 5.98
N THR A 24 21.22 7.50 6.20
CA THR A 24 20.28 8.31 6.98
C THR A 24 19.48 9.23 6.05
N LEU A 25 18.16 9.17 6.15
CA LEU A 25 17.25 10.02 5.38
C LEU A 25 16.84 11.26 6.19
N LYS A 26 16.69 12.37 5.48
CA LYS A 26 16.09 13.58 6.02
C LYS A 26 14.57 13.51 5.79
N PRO A 27 13.76 13.99 6.75
CA PRO A 27 12.32 14.14 6.52
C PRO A 27 12.04 14.97 5.27
N THR A 28 11.05 14.54 4.51
CA THR A 28 10.61 15.24 3.29
C THR A 28 9.49 16.23 3.58
N PHE A 29 8.94 16.17 4.80
CA PHE A 29 7.88 17.02 5.30
C PHE A 29 8.42 18.05 6.33
N PRO A 30 8.01 19.31 6.26
CA PRO A 30 8.43 20.34 7.22
C PRO A 30 7.59 20.26 8.51
N PHE A 31 8.03 19.44 9.46
CA PHE A 31 7.39 19.36 10.78
C PHE A 31 7.46 20.67 11.53
N LYS A 32 6.31 21.15 12.02
CA LYS A 32 6.18 22.41 12.75
C LYS A 32 6.03 22.23 14.26
N LYS A 33 5.36 21.15 14.67
CA LYS A 33 5.02 20.89 16.07
C LYS A 33 5.99 19.93 16.73
N ASN A 34 6.41 18.90 15.99
CA ASN A 34 7.23 17.82 16.50
C ASN A 34 8.55 17.74 15.74
N GLN A 35 9.63 17.46 16.48
CA GLN A 35 10.94 17.21 15.86
C GLN A 35 11.10 15.72 15.59
N PRO A 36 11.07 15.26 14.33
CA PRO A 36 11.24 13.86 14.02
C PRO A 36 12.67 13.40 14.37
N PRO A 37 12.84 12.15 14.80
CA PRO A 37 14.17 11.57 14.98
C PRO A 37 14.88 11.46 13.62
N LYS A 38 16.17 11.14 13.64
CA LYS A 38 16.88 10.72 12.44
C LYS A 38 16.40 9.33 12.04
N PHE A 39 15.93 9.17 10.81
CA PHE A 39 15.52 7.89 10.25
C PHE A 39 16.67 7.26 9.45
N GLU A 40 17.01 6.05 9.77
CA GLU A 40 17.95 5.25 8.99
C GLU A 40 17.19 4.36 8.03
N LEU A 41 17.67 4.28 6.79
CA LEU A 41 17.20 3.33 5.80
C LEU A 41 18.09 2.08 5.88
N VAL A 42 17.45 0.92 6.01
CA VAL A 42 18.14 -0.36 6.15
C VAL A 42 17.53 -1.42 5.22
N GLU A 43 18.34 -2.40 4.81
CA GLU A 43 17.91 -3.56 4.02
C GLU A 43 18.00 -4.82 4.88
N CYS A 44 16.93 -5.61 4.91
CA CYS A 44 16.92 -6.94 5.50
C CYS A 44 17.72 -7.92 4.65
N GLY A 45 18.75 -8.56 5.19
CA GLY A 45 19.56 -9.54 4.50
C GLY A 45 18.84 -10.84 4.14
N ILE A 46 17.65 -11.09 4.74
CA ILE A 46 16.85 -12.30 4.50
C ILE A 46 15.86 -12.08 3.34
N CYS A 47 14.93 -11.15 3.49
CA CYS A 47 13.83 -10.95 2.53
C CYS A 47 14.00 -9.69 1.67
N LYS A 48 15.13 -9.00 1.77
CA LYS A 48 15.46 -7.81 0.97
C LYS A 48 14.46 -6.65 1.09
N THR A 49 13.61 -6.68 2.11
CA THR A 49 12.77 -5.52 2.45
C THR A 49 13.68 -4.36 2.84
N ILE A 50 13.45 -3.21 2.22
CA ILE A 50 14.09 -1.96 2.63
C ILE A 50 13.09 -1.22 3.52
N TYR A 51 13.55 -0.75 4.69
CA TYR A 51 12.66 -0.11 5.64
C TYR A 51 13.38 0.94 6.49
N GLN A 52 12.62 1.88 7.01
CA GLN A 52 13.15 2.89 7.92
C GLN A 52 13.11 2.44 9.39
N THR A 53 14.09 2.92 10.15
CA THR A 53 14.20 2.72 11.60
C THR A 53 14.72 4.00 12.26
N PRO A 54 14.24 4.40 13.47
CA PRO A 54 13.12 3.80 14.19
C PRO A 54 11.77 4.03 13.50
N LEU A 55 10.68 3.43 14.02
CA LEU A 55 9.33 3.84 13.63
C LEU A 55 9.07 5.29 14.08
N PRO A 56 8.35 6.10 13.28
CA PRO A 56 7.87 7.38 13.74
C PRO A 56 6.89 7.21 14.90
N SER A 57 6.86 8.16 15.83
CA SER A 57 5.86 8.16 16.89
C SER A 57 4.47 8.52 16.33
N ASP A 58 3.42 8.14 17.07
CA ASP A 58 2.04 8.49 16.71
C ASP A 58 1.86 10.01 16.53
N GLN A 59 2.53 10.83 17.34
CA GLN A 59 2.51 12.30 17.22
C GLN A 59 3.10 12.78 15.89
N ILE A 60 4.17 12.15 15.42
CA ILE A 60 4.78 12.45 14.11
C ILE A 60 3.85 12.03 12.99
N LEU A 61 3.24 10.83 13.08
CA LEU A 61 2.28 10.34 12.08
C LEU A 61 1.02 11.20 12.05
N GLN A 62 0.52 11.60 13.21
CA GLN A 62 -0.65 12.49 13.30
C GLN A 62 -0.38 13.85 12.63
N GLU A 63 0.77 14.47 12.91
CA GLU A 63 1.15 15.73 12.23
C GLU A 63 1.26 15.53 10.72
N LEU A 64 1.81 14.40 10.27
CA LEU A 64 1.97 14.08 8.86
C LEU A 64 0.64 13.91 8.14
N TYR A 65 -0.30 13.14 8.72
CA TYR A 65 -1.54 12.75 8.02
C TYR A 65 -2.73 13.65 8.31
N VAL A 66 -2.82 14.25 9.49
CA VAL A 66 -3.95 15.11 9.86
C VAL A 66 -3.71 16.57 9.50
N ASP A 67 -2.48 17.07 9.68
CA ASP A 67 -2.16 18.49 9.40
C ASP A 67 -1.81 18.73 7.92
N THR A 68 -1.72 17.70 7.10
CA THR A 68 -1.38 17.77 5.67
C THR A 68 -2.47 17.16 4.80
N VAL A 69 -3.54 17.90 4.59
CA VAL A 69 -4.54 17.56 3.55
C VAL A 69 -3.89 17.77 2.17
N GLN A 70 -3.12 16.77 1.69
CA GLN A 70 -2.39 16.90 0.41
C GLN A 70 -3.00 16.06 -0.73
N PHE A 71 -3.85 15.08 -0.45
CA PHE A 71 -4.23 14.08 -1.44
C PHE A 71 -5.70 14.14 -1.88
N THR A 72 -6.50 15.05 -1.34
CA THR A 72 -7.97 15.09 -1.53
C THR A 72 -8.49 16.37 -2.17
N SER A 73 -7.63 17.20 -2.76
CA SER A 73 -8.11 18.42 -3.40
C SER A 73 -8.84 18.10 -4.72
N GLU A 74 -9.86 18.91 -5.05
CA GLU A 74 -10.57 18.89 -6.34
C GLU A 74 -9.63 18.91 -7.57
N ALA A 75 -8.38 19.35 -7.41
CA ALA A 75 -7.34 19.30 -8.42
C ALA A 75 -7.01 17.88 -8.92
N TYR A 76 -7.30 16.83 -8.13
CA TYR A 76 -7.13 15.43 -8.56
C TYR A 76 -8.30 14.89 -9.37
N VAL A 77 -9.43 15.61 -9.44
CA VAL A 77 -10.65 15.15 -10.14
C VAL A 77 -10.68 15.58 -11.61
N GLY A 78 -9.73 16.39 -12.09
CA GLY A 78 -9.68 16.93 -13.46
C GLY A 78 -9.09 15.96 -14.51
N GLU A 79 -8.29 16.48 -15.45
CA GLU A 79 -7.68 15.70 -16.57
C GLU A 79 -6.84 14.49 -16.13
N ARG A 80 -6.22 14.55 -14.94
CA ARG A 80 -5.52 13.41 -14.34
C ARG A 80 -6.42 12.22 -14.07
N SER A 81 -7.70 12.46 -13.79
CA SER A 81 -8.66 11.40 -13.49
C SER A 81 -8.82 10.41 -14.64
N LYS A 82 -8.73 10.86 -15.88
CA LYS A 82 -8.96 10.02 -17.07
C LYS A 82 -7.89 8.94 -17.20
N SER A 83 -6.62 9.31 -17.16
CA SER A 83 -5.51 8.33 -17.24
C SER A 83 -5.48 7.38 -16.03
N VAL A 84 -5.83 7.88 -14.84
CA VAL A 84 -5.93 7.07 -13.63
C VAL A 84 -7.07 6.06 -13.74
N VAL A 85 -8.25 6.48 -14.21
CA VAL A 85 -9.40 5.57 -14.45
C VAL A 85 -9.05 4.53 -15.52
N GLU A 86 -8.39 4.91 -16.61
CA GLU A 86 -7.93 3.98 -17.66
C GLU A 86 -6.96 2.93 -17.07
N TYR A 87 -6.02 3.36 -16.25
CA TYR A 87 -5.09 2.48 -15.56
C TYR A 87 -5.83 1.47 -14.65
N PHE A 88 -6.68 1.94 -13.74
CA PHE A 88 -7.42 1.05 -12.83
C PHE A 88 -8.42 0.17 -13.59
N THR A 89 -8.98 0.64 -14.70
CA THR A 89 -9.82 -0.19 -15.59
C THR A 89 -9.03 -1.34 -16.18
N SER A 90 -7.79 -1.11 -16.58
CA SER A 90 -6.88 -2.17 -17.05
C SER A 90 -6.57 -3.18 -15.95
N CYS A 91 -6.24 -2.70 -14.75
CA CYS A 91 -5.99 -3.55 -13.58
C CYS A 91 -7.22 -4.41 -13.22
N ALA A 92 -8.40 -3.78 -13.15
CA ALA A 92 -9.65 -4.48 -12.85
C ALA A 92 -9.95 -5.59 -13.89
N ARG A 93 -9.82 -5.29 -15.18
CA ARG A 93 -9.98 -6.30 -16.24
C ARG A 93 -8.97 -7.45 -16.12
N ASN A 94 -7.76 -7.15 -15.71
CA ASN A 94 -6.74 -8.19 -15.49
C ASN A 94 -7.14 -9.11 -14.31
N MET A 95 -7.57 -8.56 -13.19
CA MET A 95 -8.03 -9.33 -12.05
C MET A 95 -9.26 -10.20 -12.40
N MET A 96 -10.22 -9.64 -13.13
CA MET A 96 -11.45 -10.35 -13.53
C MET A 96 -11.17 -11.58 -14.41
N LYS A 97 -10.01 -11.67 -15.07
CA LYS A 97 -9.62 -12.90 -15.84
C LYS A 97 -9.31 -14.08 -14.92
N HIS A 98 -9.00 -13.85 -13.66
CA HIS A 98 -8.72 -14.89 -12.66
C HIS A 98 -9.96 -15.30 -11.86
N MET A 99 -11.14 -14.73 -12.18
CA MET A 99 -12.37 -14.97 -11.46
C MET A 99 -13.32 -15.85 -12.27
N ASP A 100 -14.13 -16.66 -11.58
CA ASP A 100 -15.13 -17.53 -12.21
C ASP A 100 -16.41 -16.78 -12.59
N LYS A 101 -16.54 -15.51 -12.16
CA LYS A 101 -17.71 -14.67 -12.45
C LYS A 101 -17.32 -13.38 -13.17
N SER A 102 -18.18 -12.99 -14.11
CA SER A 102 -17.99 -11.80 -14.93
C SER A 102 -18.89 -10.61 -14.51
N SER A 103 -19.79 -10.83 -13.54
CA SER A 103 -20.71 -9.80 -13.04
C SER A 103 -21.02 -9.95 -11.55
N GLY A 104 -21.51 -8.88 -10.93
CA GLY A 104 -21.80 -8.85 -9.50
C GLY A 104 -20.53 -8.93 -8.64
N ILE A 105 -19.42 -8.39 -9.14
CA ILE A 105 -18.12 -8.36 -8.44
C ILE A 105 -18.23 -7.53 -7.17
N LYS A 106 -17.74 -8.07 -6.06
CA LYS A 106 -17.70 -7.37 -4.78
C LYS A 106 -16.30 -6.85 -4.49
N VAL A 107 -16.15 -5.55 -4.34
CA VAL A 107 -14.87 -4.86 -4.16
C VAL A 107 -14.79 -4.21 -2.80
N LEU A 108 -13.64 -4.36 -2.12
CA LEU A 108 -13.21 -3.54 -1.00
C LEU A 108 -11.96 -2.77 -1.43
N GLU A 109 -12.00 -1.46 -1.39
CA GLU A 109 -10.83 -0.61 -1.60
C GLU A 109 -10.41 0.03 -0.28
N ILE A 110 -9.21 -0.31 0.19
CA ILE A 110 -8.65 0.12 1.48
C ILE A 110 -7.70 1.30 1.26
N GLY A 111 -7.79 2.33 2.13
CA GLY A 111 -7.08 3.59 1.95
C GLY A 111 -7.49 4.22 0.63
N SER A 112 -8.78 4.23 0.38
CA SER A 112 -9.37 4.37 -0.95
C SER A 112 -9.23 5.78 -1.53
N GLY A 113 -9.10 6.82 -0.69
CA GLY A 113 -9.14 8.19 -1.16
C GLY A 113 -10.31 8.40 -2.12
N LEU A 114 -10.01 8.68 -3.39
CA LEU A 114 -11.02 8.88 -4.45
C LEU A 114 -11.59 7.57 -5.03
N SER A 115 -11.27 6.41 -4.47
CA SER A 115 -11.86 5.10 -4.81
C SER A 115 -11.82 4.76 -6.30
N TRP A 116 -10.65 4.89 -6.90
CA TRP A 116 -10.47 4.67 -8.34
C TRP A 116 -10.68 3.22 -8.78
N MET A 117 -10.33 2.24 -7.94
CA MET A 117 -10.59 0.83 -8.24
C MET A 117 -12.09 0.55 -8.22
N CYS A 118 -12.81 1.06 -7.24
CA CYS A 118 -14.28 0.96 -7.20
C CYS A 118 -14.92 1.60 -8.42
N ASN A 119 -14.43 2.78 -8.84
CA ASN A 119 -14.89 3.46 -10.06
C ASN A 119 -14.67 2.60 -11.30
N ALA A 120 -13.47 2.06 -11.46
CA ALA A 120 -13.09 1.23 -12.59
C ALA A 120 -13.96 -0.04 -12.69
N VAL A 121 -14.16 -0.73 -11.57
CA VAL A 121 -14.99 -1.95 -11.54
C VAL A 121 -16.46 -1.61 -11.86
N LYS A 122 -17.02 -0.55 -11.29
CA LYS A 122 -18.38 -0.07 -11.63
C LYS A 122 -18.52 0.29 -13.10
N GLY A 123 -17.49 0.87 -13.71
CA GLY A 123 -17.47 1.18 -15.15
C GLY A 123 -17.45 -0.06 -16.05
N ILE A 124 -16.90 -1.19 -15.59
CA ILE A 124 -16.88 -2.46 -16.31
C ILE A 124 -18.16 -3.24 -16.05
N ASP A 125 -18.56 -3.34 -14.79
CA ASP A 125 -19.72 -4.08 -14.31
C ASP A 125 -20.56 -3.20 -13.36
N PRO A 126 -21.62 -2.54 -13.88
CA PRO A 126 -22.50 -1.71 -13.06
C PRO A 126 -23.24 -2.46 -11.95
N GLN A 127 -23.32 -3.80 -12.01
CA GLN A 127 -23.94 -4.64 -10.99
C GLN A 127 -22.99 -4.95 -9.82
N SER A 128 -21.73 -4.57 -9.92
CA SER A 128 -20.74 -4.76 -8.85
C SER A 128 -21.18 -4.04 -7.58
N HIS A 129 -20.81 -4.61 -6.44
CA HIS A 129 -20.99 -3.97 -5.13
C HIS A 129 -19.63 -3.45 -4.61
N THR A 130 -19.53 -2.14 -4.47
CA THR A 130 -18.27 -1.46 -4.15
C THR A 130 -18.29 -0.85 -2.75
N ILE A 131 -17.26 -1.14 -2.00
CA ILE A 131 -17.06 -0.63 -0.63
C ILE A 131 -15.68 0.04 -0.59
N ALA A 132 -15.66 1.32 -0.24
CA ALA A 132 -14.46 2.07 0.02
C ALA A 132 -14.24 2.21 1.53
N GLN A 133 -13.00 2.17 1.95
CA GLN A 133 -12.62 2.47 3.33
C GLN A 133 -11.44 3.45 3.33
N ASP A 134 -11.53 4.51 4.12
CA ASP A 134 -10.43 5.44 4.35
C ASP A 134 -10.46 5.95 5.80
N ILE A 135 -9.30 6.38 6.31
CA ILE A 135 -9.20 6.96 7.65
C ILE A 135 -9.82 8.36 7.73
N THR A 136 -10.00 9.02 6.58
CA THR A 136 -10.52 10.38 6.48
C THR A 136 -11.87 10.43 5.74
N PRO A 137 -12.76 11.38 6.09
CA PRO A 137 -14.07 11.53 5.45
C PRO A 137 -14.06 12.36 4.17
N GLU A 138 -12.91 12.93 3.76
CA GLU A 138 -12.86 14.01 2.77
C GLU A 138 -13.38 13.61 1.39
N CYS A 139 -13.29 12.32 1.03
CA CYS A 139 -13.73 11.82 -0.28
C CYS A 139 -15.14 11.24 -0.28
N VAL A 140 -15.82 11.15 0.86
CA VAL A 140 -17.18 10.55 0.97
C VAL A 140 -18.18 11.22 0.01
N ASP A 141 -18.19 12.55 -0.02
CA ASP A 141 -19.14 13.30 -0.86
C ASP A 141 -18.76 13.33 -2.33
N ILE A 142 -17.51 13.02 -2.67
CA ILE A 142 -16.99 13.03 -4.03
C ILE A 142 -17.23 11.68 -4.71
N CYS A 143 -17.05 10.56 -3.99
CA CYS A 143 -17.07 9.19 -4.54
C CYS A 143 -18.49 8.65 -4.75
N LYS A 144 -19.28 9.27 -5.66
CA LYS A 144 -20.67 8.88 -5.93
C LYS A 144 -20.84 7.52 -6.62
N TRP A 145 -19.74 6.89 -7.06
CA TRP A 145 -19.68 5.54 -7.65
C TRP A 145 -19.50 4.42 -6.62
N VAL A 146 -19.34 4.77 -5.35
CA VAL A 146 -19.18 3.80 -4.25
C VAL A 146 -20.54 3.55 -3.61
N ASP A 147 -20.88 2.27 -3.42
CA ASP A 147 -22.15 1.91 -2.75
C ASP A 147 -22.10 2.19 -1.24
N ASN A 148 -20.93 1.94 -0.62
CA ASN A 148 -20.70 2.23 0.81
C ASN A 148 -19.30 2.78 1.03
N TYR A 149 -19.19 3.90 1.74
CA TYR A 149 -17.92 4.48 2.18
C TYR A 149 -17.80 4.36 3.70
N ILE A 150 -16.76 3.66 4.18
CA ILE A 150 -16.49 3.40 5.59
C ILE A 150 -15.36 4.33 6.04
N VAL A 151 -15.63 5.22 6.98
CA VAL A 151 -14.63 6.14 7.56
C VAL A 151 -14.07 5.55 8.85
N GLY A 152 -12.77 5.68 9.05
CA GLY A 152 -12.02 5.14 10.19
C GLY A 152 -11.11 3.99 9.77
N SER A 153 -10.28 3.48 10.70
CA SER A 153 -9.33 2.41 10.39
C SER A 153 -10.03 1.08 10.06
N VAL A 154 -9.31 0.18 9.38
CA VAL A 154 -9.79 -1.18 9.11
C VAL A 154 -10.02 -1.94 10.41
N GLU A 155 -9.15 -1.77 11.39
CA GLU A 155 -9.24 -2.42 12.69
C GLU A 155 -10.52 -2.03 13.44
N GLU A 156 -10.85 -0.75 13.49
CA GLU A 156 -12.07 -0.23 14.11
C GLU A 156 -13.34 -0.74 13.41
N ASN A 157 -13.28 -0.85 12.08
CA ASN A 157 -14.40 -1.21 11.23
C ASN A 157 -14.39 -2.69 10.79
N TYR A 158 -13.49 -3.52 11.32
CA TYR A 158 -13.30 -4.90 10.86
C TYR A 158 -14.60 -5.71 10.88
N GLY A 159 -15.42 -5.56 11.91
CA GLY A 159 -16.72 -6.24 12.03
C GLY A 159 -17.69 -5.88 10.89
N ILE A 160 -17.74 -4.62 10.50
CA ILE A 160 -18.59 -4.10 9.42
C ILE A 160 -18.06 -4.63 8.08
N ILE A 161 -16.75 -4.51 7.86
CA ILE A 161 -16.06 -4.96 6.65
C ILE A 161 -16.25 -6.47 6.48
N LYS A 162 -16.05 -7.26 7.53
CA LYS A 162 -16.22 -8.72 7.51
C LYS A 162 -17.68 -9.12 7.20
N LYS A 163 -18.65 -8.44 7.79
CA LYS A 163 -20.07 -8.72 7.55
C LYS A 163 -20.48 -8.43 6.10
N ALA A 164 -19.86 -7.43 5.48
CA ALA A 164 -20.13 -7.05 4.09
C ALA A 164 -19.47 -8.00 3.09
N GLY A 165 -18.43 -8.75 3.47
CA GLY A 165 -17.73 -9.73 2.62
C GLY A 165 -18.57 -11.00 2.32
N PRO A 166 -17.99 -12.04 1.70
CA PRO A 166 -16.62 -12.06 1.18
C PRO A 166 -16.44 -11.18 -0.07
N TYR A 167 -15.17 -10.82 -0.35
CA TYR A 167 -14.80 -9.93 -1.44
C TYR A 167 -14.09 -10.68 -2.58
N ASP A 168 -14.40 -10.30 -3.80
CA ASP A 168 -13.73 -10.79 -4.99
C ASP A 168 -12.44 -10.02 -5.28
N ILE A 169 -12.45 -8.73 -4.95
CA ILE A 169 -11.27 -7.85 -5.03
C ILE A 169 -11.11 -7.12 -3.71
N ILE A 170 -9.91 -7.18 -3.13
CA ILE A 170 -9.46 -6.25 -2.10
C ILE A 170 -8.30 -5.46 -2.70
N SER A 171 -8.49 -4.15 -2.89
CA SER A 171 -7.48 -3.25 -3.46
C SER A 171 -6.79 -2.46 -2.35
N ILE A 172 -5.46 -2.42 -2.41
CA ILE A 172 -4.58 -1.73 -1.46
C ILE A 172 -3.56 -0.94 -2.28
N THR A 173 -3.90 0.30 -2.62
CA THR A 173 -3.08 1.12 -3.51
C THR A 173 -2.40 2.23 -2.72
N HIS A 174 -1.07 2.22 -2.67
CA HIS A 174 -0.27 3.18 -1.90
C HIS A 174 -0.68 3.28 -0.42
N VAL A 175 -0.85 2.13 0.22
CA VAL A 175 -1.20 1.99 1.64
C VAL A 175 -0.22 1.11 2.39
N ILE A 176 0.20 0.00 1.78
CA ILE A 176 1.00 -1.02 2.46
C ILE A 176 2.36 -0.49 2.94
N GLU A 177 2.91 0.49 2.25
CA GLU A 177 4.15 1.17 2.61
C GLU A 177 4.02 2.03 3.87
N HIS A 178 2.82 2.40 4.27
CA HIS A 178 2.51 3.22 5.44
C HIS A 178 2.22 2.40 6.70
N LEU A 179 2.03 1.08 6.58
CA LEU A 179 1.62 0.22 7.68
C LEU A 179 2.81 -0.19 8.55
N ASN A 180 2.65 -0.14 9.87
CA ASN A 180 3.67 -0.61 10.80
C ASN A 180 3.93 -2.11 10.66
N TYR A 181 2.88 -2.90 10.41
CA TYR A 181 2.87 -4.37 10.35
C TYR A 181 2.13 -4.85 9.09
N PRO A 182 2.71 -4.65 7.88
CA PRO A 182 2.02 -4.91 6.61
C PRO A 182 1.60 -6.38 6.44
N VAL A 183 2.40 -7.32 6.95
CA VAL A 183 2.09 -8.76 6.82
C VAL A 183 0.94 -9.17 7.73
N ASP A 184 0.92 -8.67 8.98
CA ASP A 184 -0.19 -8.94 9.91
C ASP A 184 -1.51 -8.38 9.37
N PHE A 185 -1.43 -7.20 8.75
CA PHE A 185 -2.57 -6.60 8.07
C PHE A 185 -3.08 -7.48 6.92
N LEU A 186 -2.19 -7.97 6.06
CA LEU A 186 -2.58 -8.87 4.97
C LEU A 186 -3.19 -10.18 5.50
N ILE A 187 -2.63 -10.77 6.57
CA ILE A 187 -3.19 -11.96 7.21
C ILE A 187 -4.65 -11.73 7.66
N GLN A 188 -4.97 -10.54 8.19
CA GLN A 188 -6.34 -10.21 8.58
C GLN A 188 -7.30 -10.09 7.40
N LEU A 189 -6.80 -9.80 6.20
CA LEU A 189 -7.62 -9.68 4.99
C LEU A 189 -7.89 -11.02 4.29
N VAL A 190 -7.02 -12.03 4.46
CA VAL A 190 -7.18 -13.35 3.83
C VAL A 190 -8.56 -13.98 4.07
N PRO A 191 -9.12 -13.98 5.32
CA PRO A 191 -10.45 -14.52 5.58
C PRO A 191 -11.61 -13.74 4.96
N LEU A 192 -11.34 -12.53 4.46
CA LEU A 192 -12.33 -11.66 3.82
C LEU A 192 -12.48 -11.93 2.33
N LEU A 193 -11.52 -12.66 1.72
CA LEU A 193 -11.56 -13.02 0.30
C LEU A 193 -12.60 -14.11 0.02
N SER A 194 -13.30 -13.98 -1.09
CA SER A 194 -14.03 -15.10 -1.71
C SER A 194 -13.05 -16.22 -2.13
N GLU A 195 -13.58 -17.33 -2.59
CA GLU A 195 -12.77 -18.52 -2.97
C GLU A 195 -11.72 -18.18 -4.04
N LYS A 196 -12.10 -17.43 -5.08
CA LYS A 196 -11.21 -16.92 -6.15
C LYS A 196 -10.91 -15.43 -5.98
N GLY A 197 -10.99 -14.92 -4.75
CA GLY A 197 -10.76 -13.51 -4.46
C GLY A 197 -9.28 -13.14 -4.56
N ILE A 198 -9.02 -11.90 -4.96
CA ILE A 198 -7.69 -11.34 -5.21
C ILE A 198 -7.43 -10.16 -4.30
N ILE A 199 -6.26 -10.12 -3.68
CA ILE A 199 -5.69 -8.90 -3.12
C ILE A 199 -4.81 -8.26 -4.19
N PHE A 200 -5.16 -7.04 -4.60
CA PHE A 200 -4.38 -6.21 -5.50
C PHE A 200 -3.62 -5.15 -4.72
N ILE A 201 -2.31 -5.07 -4.92
CA ILE A 201 -1.44 -4.15 -4.21
C ILE A 201 -0.60 -3.38 -5.22
N THR A 202 -0.56 -2.05 -5.08
CA THR A 202 0.48 -1.23 -5.69
C THR A 202 1.19 -0.44 -4.61
N ALA A 203 2.50 -0.30 -4.73
CA ALA A 203 3.30 0.49 -3.81
C ALA A 203 4.64 0.89 -4.44
N PRO A 204 5.32 1.91 -3.89
CA PRO A 204 6.68 2.22 -4.30
C PRO A 204 7.62 1.03 -4.12
N TYR A 205 8.48 0.83 -5.13
CA TYR A 205 9.45 -0.27 -5.13
C TYR A 205 10.81 0.15 -4.59
N GLN A 206 11.57 0.86 -5.42
CA GLN A 206 12.88 1.44 -5.08
C GLN A 206 13.32 2.40 -6.19
N PRO A 207 14.25 3.32 -5.93
CA PRO A 207 14.79 4.15 -7.01
C PRO A 207 15.44 3.29 -8.10
N PRO A 208 15.16 3.52 -9.38
CA PRO A 208 15.81 2.80 -10.46
C PRO A 208 17.36 2.90 -10.37
N ASN A 209 18.05 1.78 -10.54
CA ASN A 209 19.53 1.70 -10.57
C ASN A 209 20.27 2.23 -9.33
N TRP A 210 19.59 2.41 -8.18
CA TRP A 210 20.21 2.98 -6.97
C TRP A 210 21.47 2.21 -6.52
N LYS A 211 21.51 0.88 -6.64
CA LYS A 211 22.65 0.03 -6.24
C LYS A 211 23.91 0.27 -7.06
N ASN A 212 23.80 0.95 -8.21
CA ASN A 212 24.91 1.28 -9.10
C ASN A 212 25.41 2.72 -8.89
N ALA A 213 24.77 3.48 -8.00
CA ALA A 213 25.15 4.86 -7.73
C ALA A 213 26.41 4.93 -6.83
N LYS A 214 27.21 5.99 -7.00
CA LYS A 214 28.35 6.26 -6.10
C LYS A 214 27.93 6.58 -4.65
N ASN A 215 26.71 7.08 -4.50
CA ASN A 215 26.12 7.45 -3.21
C ASN A 215 24.65 7.02 -3.19
N ASP A 216 24.42 5.82 -2.68
CA ASP A 216 23.09 5.19 -2.65
C ASP A 216 22.06 6.05 -1.91
N ILE A 217 22.43 6.64 -0.78
CA ILE A 217 21.49 7.42 0.05
C ILE A 217 21.07 8.74 -0.62
N GLU A 218 21.92 9.33 -1.44
CA GLU A 218 21.58 10.55 -2.16
C GLU A 218 20.53 10.27 -3.25
N VAL A 219 20.61 9.11 -3.91
CA VAL A 219 19.60 8.66 -4.88
C VAL A 219 18.25 8.48 -4.18
N TRP A 220 18.25 7.80 -3.04
CA TRP A 220 17.05 7.65 -2.22
C TRP A 220 16.47 9.00 -1.77
N GLN A 221 17.32 9.92 -1.30
CA GLN A 221 16.86 11.23 -0.81
C GLN A 221 16.19 12.08 -1.90
N LYS A 222 16.61 11.95 -3.16
CA LYS A 222 16.10 12.71 -4.31
C LYS A 222 14.95 12.01 -5.04
N TRP A 223 14.66 10.76 -4.68
CA TRP A 223 13.62 9.97 -5.36
C TRP A 223 12.22 10.51 -5.03
N SER A 224 11.33 10.58 -6.05
CA SER A 224 9.99 11.15 -5.93
C SER A 224 9.09 10.44 -4.92
N TYR A 225 9.28 9.13 -4.74
CA TYR A 225 8.58 8.33 -3.74
C TYR A 225 9.28 8.27 -2.37
N ASN A 226 10.33 9.06 -2.15
CA ASN A 226 10.90 9.19 -0.83
C ASN A 226 10.02 10.09 0.03
N HIS A 227 9.17 9.49 0.84
CA HIS A 227 8.23 10.18 1.73
C HIS A 227 8.54 9.85 3.20
N VAL A 228 9.60 10.43 3.72
CA VAL A 228 10.04 10.23 5.11
C VAL A 228 9.36 11.23 6.04
N PRO A 229 8.73 10.77 7.13
CA PRO A 229 8.68 9.40 7.67
C PRO A 229 7.45 8.57 7.27
N GLY A 230 6.68 8.97 6.28
CA GLY A 230 5.42 8.33 5.91
C GLY A 230 5.60 6.94 5.27
N HIS A 231 6.56 6.79 4.34
CA HIS A 231 6.84 5.48 3.73
C HIS A 231 7.78 4.68 4.65
N LEU A 232 7.21 3.73 5.38
CA LEU A 232 7.90 2.95 6.40
C LEU A 232 8.72 1.80 5.82
N GLN A 233 8.37 1.30 4.63
CA GLN A 233 9.07 0.23 3.93
C GLN A 233 8.85 0.25 2.42
N TYR A 234 9.76 -0.42 1.73
CA TYR A 234 9.76 -0.66 0.29
C TYR A 234 9.96 -2.15 0.05
N LEU A 235 9.02 -2.78 -0.66
CA LEU A 235 8.96 -4.22 -0.83
C LEU A 235 9.66 -4.65 -2.12
N SER A 236 10.62 -5.56 -1.99
CA SER A 236 11.29 -6.19 -3.13
C SER A 236 10.53 -7.45 -3.59
N LYS A 237 10.96 -8.07 -4.69
CA LYS A 237 10.43 -9.38 -5.11
C LYS A 237 10.62 -10.44 -4.02
N ASP A 238 11.75 -10.43 -3.31
CA ASP A 238 12.02 -11.36 -2.20
C ASP A 238 11.10 -11.08 -1.01
N SER A 239 10.77 -9.81 -0.76
CA SER A 239 9.75 -9.43 0.24
C SER A 239 8.38 -9.99 -0.13
N VAL A 240 7.99 -9.86 -1.40
CA VAL A 240 6.72 -10.39 -1.91
C VAL A 240 6.67 -11.91 -1.81
N ASN A 241 7.76 -12.62 -2.13
CA ASN A 241 7.85 -14.07 -1.94
C ASN A 241 7.74 -14.47 -0.46
N ALA A 242 8.26 -13.66 0.46
CA ALA A 242 8.11 -13.89 1.89
C ALA A 242 6.67 -13.63 2.35
N ILE A 243 6.02 -12.58 1.86
CA ILE A 243 4.60 -12.28 2.11
C ILE A 243 3.72 -13.44 1.66
N SER A 244 3.88 -13.92 0.43
CA SER A 244 3.14 -15.08 -0.12
C SER A 244 3.23 -16.30 0.80
N ARG A 245 4.46 -16.69 1.20
CA ARG A 245 4.65 -17.84 2.12
C ARG A 245 4.01 -17.64 3.50
N ILE A 246 4.02 -16.42 4.04
CA ILE A 246 3.49 -16.15 5.39
C ILE A 246 1.96 -16.06 5.37
N THR A 247 1.39 -15.48 4.32
CA THR A 247 -0.07 -15.32 4.18
C THR A 247 -0.75 -16.57 3.65
N GLY A 248 -0.01 -17.51 3.02
CA GLY A 248 -0.56 -18.65 2.31
C GLY A 248 -1.26 -18.28 0.99
N LEU A 249 -1.00 -17.06 0.47
CA LEU A 249 -1.54 -16.63 -0.82
C LEU A 249 -0.53 -16.85 -1.94
N GLU A 250 -1.00 -17.30 -3.10
CA GLU A 250 -0.19 -17.40 -4.31
C GLU A 250 0.03 -16.04 -4.98
N ILE A 251 1.20 -15.88 -5.59
CA ILE A 251 1.50 -14.73 -6.46
C ILE A 251 0.94 -15.01 -7.85
N LEU A 252 -0.22 -14.45 -8.17
CA LEU A 252 -0.84 -14.58 -9.49
C LEU A 252 -0.14 -13.71 -10.53
N SER A 253 0.34 -12.53 -10.12
CA SER A 253 1.08 -11.60 -10.97
C SER A 253 1.97 -10.70 -10.14
N TYR A 254 3.13 -10.36 -10.68
CA TYR A 254 4.05 -9.36 -10.11
C TYR A 254 4.75 -8.61 -11.23
N ASP A 255 4.57 -7.29 -11.27
CA ASP A 255 5.27 -6.39 -12.18
C ASP A 255 5.93 -5.26 -11.38
N ASN A 256 7.24 -5.06 -11.56
CA ASN A 256 8.01 -3.98 -10.94
C ASN A 256 8.47 -2.92 -11.95
N GLN A 257 7.90 -2.91 -13.15
CA GLN A 257 8.18 -1.89 -14.16
C GLN A 257 7.15 -0.75 -14.16
N HIS A 258 6.16 -0.84 -13.29
CA HIS A 258 5.19 0.22 -13.10
C HIS A 258 5.89 1.55 -12.75
N ASP A 259 5.39 2.65 -13.30
CA ASP A 259 5.95 4.00 -13.15
C ASP A 259 7.47 4.06 -13.41
N GLY A 260 7.90 3.49 -14.54
CA GLY A 260 9.31 3.46 -14.94
C GLY A 260 10.23 2.65 -14.01
N GLY A 261 9.67 1.65 -13.31
CA GLY A 261 10.37 0.80 -12.36
C GLY A 261 10.48 1.39 -10.95
N SER A 262 9.74 2.47 -10.67
CA SER A 262 9.68 3.10 -9.34
C SER A 262 8.61 2.50 -8.42
N ALA A 263 7.63 1.79 -8.98
CA ALA A 263 6.57 1.13 -8.25
C ALA A 263 6.40 -0.33 -8.72
N PHE A 264 5.64 -1.11 -7.98
CA PHE A 264 5.24 -2.46 -8.36
C PHE A 264 3.74 -2.64 -8.32
N GLU A 265 3.26 -3.61 -9.09
CA GLU A 265 1.92 -4.17 -9.04
C GLU A 265 2.00 -5.63 -8.62
N LEU A 266 1.09 -6.04 -7.74
CA LEU A 266 1.04 -7.40 -7.20
C LEU A 266 -0.40 -7.87 -7.11
N MET A 267 -0.66 -9.07 -7.60
CA MET A 267 -1.90 -9.81 -7.38
C MET A 267 -1.61 -11.05 -6.55
N LEU A 268 -2.30 -11.18 -5.44
CA LEU A 268 -2.27 -12.35 -4.56
C LEU A 268 -3.65 -13.00 -4.54
N GLY A 269 -3.71 -14.31 -4.70
CA GLY A 269 -4.94 -15.10 -4.64
C GLY A 269 -4.81 -16.31 -3.73
N LYS A 270 -5.92 -16.97 -3.43
CA LYS A 270 -5.88 -18.26 -2.74
C LYS A 270 -5.37 -19.35 -3.70
N GLU A 271 -4.66 -20.33 -3.14
CA GLU A 271 -4.27 -21.55 -3.84
C GLU A 271 -5.53 -22.34 -4.26
N ASP A 272 -5.53 -22.93 -5.49
CA ASP A 272 -6.62 -23.78 -6.00
C ASP A 272 -6.72 -25.11 -5.25
#